data_64f281982ba70f6c34721d5ff48dd60c
#
_entry.id   64f281982ba70f6c34721d5ff48dd60c
#
_cell.length_a   1.000
_cell.length_b   1.000
_cell.length_c   1.000
_cell.angle_alpha   90.00
_cell.angle_beta   90.00
_cell.angle_gamma   90.00
#
_symmetry.space_group_name_H-M   'P 1'
#
loop_
_entity.id
_entity.type
_entity.pdbx_description
1 polymer ?
#
loop_
_entity_poly.entity_id
_entity_poly.type
_entity_poly.pdbx_seq_one_letter_code
_entity_poly.pdbx_strand_id
1 'polypeptide(L)'
;MSWYKMNDLQVHLNDNLIFLEDYWDTNAETTMQNSFTKAYAAFRLESSVKNDEGKTATATDLYYTKDQFRSLIKDSRTIGVNIVPEIDVPAHALAFTKTFQNCALKKMNSSNWKRPLTDHLDLSKPESTQLAKNIFSDYIDGENPVFDEQTTVHIGADEYEDDATLYRNFVNEMDDYMKSKNRKMRMWGGLTRIKSDTEVRGDGVEINVWSKDWADPTEMYNLGFELINSLDSNVYIVPAAGYYADYLNAASLYANWKPNVFKSGNLNTTIPAGDPQMIGGAYALWNDSIDTRGNGVTDYDVFDRIYQPMSALSEKLWGEGTKTYNEVKATTAKVSTAPNTNPYHEIESAGSTYAEYNFDKEDGSDASKNKYNAVSAEHATYTEGKVGKALSMKSDTCIETPLDKSPAGTSLSFWVKKGSRRIL
;
A
#
# COMPACT_ATOMS: atom_id res chain seq x y z
N MET A 1 13.81 4.54 -3.81
CA MET A 1 13.16 5.10 -5.03
C MET A 1 14.06 6.12 -5.71
N SER A 2 14.37 7.25 -5.12
CA SER A 2 15.24 8.30 -5.71
C SER A 2 16.55 7.74 -6.27
N TRP A 3 17.24 6.86 -5.52
CA TRP A 3 18.48 6.19 -5.91
C TRP A 3 18.39 5.41 -7.24
N TYR A 4 17.19 4.93 -7.57
CA TYR A 4 16.87 4.20 -8.81
C TYR A 4 16.00 5.02 -9.78
N LYS A 5 15.94 6.36 -9.63
CA LYS A 5 15.15 7.26 -10.48
C LYS A 5 13.66 6.90 -10.57
N MET A 6 13.11 6.24 -9.54
CA MET A 6 11.67 6.07 -9.40
C MET A 6 11.11 7.35 -8.81
N ASN A 7 10.39 8.10 -9.62
CA ASN A 7 10.08 9.51 -9.36
C ASN A 7 8.70 9.76 -8.71
N ASP A 8 7.78 8.80 -8.78
CA ASP A 8 6.47 8.91 -8.14
C ASP A 8 6.25 7.79 -7.12
N LEU A 9 5.79 8.14 -5.93
CA LEU A 9 5.26 7.22 -4.93
C LEU A 9 3.78 7.50 -4.72
N GLN A 10 2.93 6.64 -5.26
CA GLN A 10 1.50 6.66 -5.00
C GLN A 10 1.23 6.05 -3.62
N VAL A 11 0.52 6.78 -2.78
CA VAL A 11 0.23 6.40 -1.39
C VAL A 11 -1.27 6.21 -1.26
N HIS A 12 -1.71 4.97 -1.16
CA HIS A 12 -3.10 4.56 -0.96
C HIS A 12 -3.51 4.79 0.49
N LEU A 13 -4.41 5.75 0.74
CA LEU A 13 -4.69 6.28 2.08
C LEU A 13 -5.95 5.71 2.72
N ASN A 14 -6.82 5.05 1.96
CA ASN A 14 -8.00 4.37 2.48
C ASN A 14 -8.29 3.09 1.71
N ASP A 15 -8.72 2.10 2.45
CA ASP A 15 -9.31 0.86 1.95
C ASP A 15 -10.04 0.15 3.08
N ASN A 16 -10.56 -1.03 2.77
CA ASN A 16 -11.23 -1.93 3.70
C ASN A 16 -10.76 -3.37 3.50
N LEU A 17 -10.71 -4.12 4.59
CA LEU A 17 -10.46 -5.56 4.53
C LEU A 17 -11.68 -6.29 3.99
N ILE A 18 -11.50 -7.20 3.04
CA ILE A 18 -12.61 -7.91 2.37
C ILE A 18 -12.68 -9.41 2.69
N PHE A 19 -11.61 -9.97 3.25
CA PHE A 19 -11.54 -11.42 3.50
C PHE A 19 -11.44 -11.81 4.97
N LEU A 20 -11.19 -10.86 5.88
CA LEU A 20 -10.84 -11.14 7.27
C LEU A 20 -11.95 -10.81 8.25
N GLU A 21 -12.94 -10.09 7.80
CA GLU A 21 -13.98 -9.58 8.68
C GLU A 21 -15.13 -10.60 8.86
N ASP A 22 -15.39 -10.99 10.08
CA ASP A 22 -16.51 -11.85 10.44
C ASP A 22 -17.84 -11.04 10.47
N TYR A 23 -18.18 -10.44 9.34
CA TYR A 23 -19.44 -9.70 9.19
C TYR A 23 -20.48 -10.41 8.32
N TRP A 24 -20.10 -11.50 7.65
CA TRP A 24 -20.99 -12.25 6.76
C TRP A 24 -22.07 -12.97 7.54
N ASP A 25 -23.30 -12.91 7.02
CA ASP A 25 -24.48 -13.60 7.53
C ASP A 25 -25.30 -14.17 6.36
N THR A 26 -26.16 -15.12 6.62
CA THR A 26 -27.10 -15.64 5.63
C THR A 26 -28.16 -14.60 5.24
N ASN A 27 -28.46 -13.66 6.12
CA ASN A 27 -29.35 -12.53 5.89
C ASN A 27 -28.58 -11.32 5.34
N ALA A 28 -28.95 -10.85 4.14
CA ALA A 28 -28.27 -9.75 3.45
C ALA A 28 -28.33 -8.42 4.21
N GLU A 29 -29.46 -8.12 4.89
CA GLU A 29 -29.62 -6.91 5.68
C GLU A 29 -28.69 -6.93 6.90
N THR A 30 -28.60 -8.08 7.58
CA THR A 30 -27.67 -8.30 8.69
C THR A 30 -26.22 -8.15 8.22
N THR A 31 -25.87 -8.72 7.07
CA THR A 31 -24.52 -8.58 6.47
C THR A 31 -24.19 -7.11 6.20
N MET A 32 -25.09 -6.36 5.57
CA MET A 32 -24.90 -4.92 5.32
C MET A 32 -24.73 -4.14 6.64
N GLN A 33 -25.54 -4.39 7.64
CA GLN A 33 -25.42 -3.74 8.95
C GLN A 33 -24.08 -4.09 9.63
N ASN A 34 -23.69 -5.35 9.59
CA ASN A 34 -22.43 -5.81 10.15
C ASN A 34 -21.22 -5.18 9.47
N SER A 35 -21.26 -4.91 8.15
CA SER A 35 -20.16 -4.25 7.44
C SER A 35 -19.84 -2.86 8.00
N PHE A 36 -20.85 -2.11 8.47
CA PHE A 36 -20.63 -0.82 9.13
C PHE A 36 -20.10 -0.94 10.57
N THR A 37 -20.37 -2.05 11.27
CA THR A 37 -20.04 -2.18 12.70
C THR A 37 -18.85 -3.08 12.96
N LYS A 38 -18.61 -4.10 12.13
CA LYS A 38 -17.60 -5.13 12.36
C LYS A 38 -16.42 -5.06 11.37
N ALA A 39 -16.65 -4.71 10.08
CA ALA A 39 -15.59 -4.67 9.10
C ALA A 39 -14.57 -3.58 9.43
N TYR A 40 -13.29 -3.90 9.27
CA TYR A 40 -12.23 -2.93 9.42
C TYR A 40 -12.09 -2.10 8.15
N ALA A 41 -12.02 -0.77 8.32
CA ALA A 41 -11.69 0.17 7.27
C ALA A 41 -10.95 1.35 7.89
N ALA A 42 -9.97 1.88 7.20
CA ALA A 42 -9.16 2.97 7.71
C ALA A 42 -8.95 4.05 6.65
N PHE A 43 -9.00 5.30 7.08
CA PHE A 43 -8.49 6.43 6.33
C PHE A 43 -7.26 6.98 7.05
N ARG A 44 -6.11 6.85 6.43
CA ARG A 44 -4.79 7.06 7.03
C ARG A 44 -4.28 8.51 6.99
N LEU A 45 -5.17 9.47 6.77
CA LEU A 45 -4.85 10.89 6.80
C LEU A 45 -5.84 11.65 7.69
N GLU A 46 -5.33 12.56 8.51
CA GLU A 46 -6.13 13.43 9.36
C GLU A 46 -7.13 14.26 8.53
N SER A 47 -8.43 14.16 8.86
CA SER A 47 -9.50 14.89 8.19
C SER A 47 -10.24 15.82 9.15
N SER A 48 -10.59 17.00 8.64
CA SER A 48 -11.44 17.96 9.35
C SER A 48 -12.92 17.83 8.94
N VAL A 49 -13.25 16.99 7.94
CA VAL A 49 -14.62 16.78 7.46
C VAL A 49 -15.38 15.95 8.49
N LYS A 50 -16.46 16.53 9.02
CA LYS A 50 -17.25 15.93 10.10
C LYS A 50 -18.66 15.59 9.64
N ASN A 51 -19.19 14.49 10.16
CA ASN A 51 -20.61 14.19 10.09
C ASN A 51 -21.43 15.01 11.12
N ASP A 52 -22.73 14.82 11.14
CA ASP A 52 -23.67 15.51 12.05
C ASP A 52 -23.37 15.23 13.54
N GLU A 53 -22.67 14.14 13.85
CA GLU A 53 -22.25 13.78 15.21
C GLU A 53 -20.87 14.36 15.57
N GLY A 54 -20.23 15.13 14.66
CA GLY A 54 -18.91 15.69 14.84
C GLY A 54 -17.75 14.69 14.64
N LYS A 55 -18.01 13.49 14.12
CA LYS A 55 -17.01 12.46 13.84
C LYS A 55 -16.37 12.65 12.46
N THR A 56 -15.10 12.31 12.34
CA THR A 56 -14.35 12.29 11.08
C THR A 56 -14.08 10.84 10.64
N ALA A 57 -13.69 10.65 9.37
CA ALA A 57 -13.29 9.35 8.84
C ALA A 57 -11.85 8.96 9.19
N THR A 58 -11.08 9.84 9.83
CA THR A 58 -9.70 9.56 10.26
C THR A 58 -9.62 8.28 11.08
N ALA A 59 -8.68 7.40 10.76
CA ALA A 59 -8.42 6.18 11.52
C ALA A 59 -8.06 6.50 12.97
N THR A 60 -8.43 5.62 13.91
CA THR A 60 -8.21 5.84 15.35
C THR A 60 -6.92 5.19 15.85
N ASP A 61 -6.33 4.32 15.07
CA ASP A 61 -5.10 3.58 15.39
C ASP A 61 -3.85 4.30 14.87
N LEU A 62 -3.65 4.33 13.53
CA LEU A 62 -2.50 4.98 12.88
C LEU A 62 -2.96 5.84 11.71
N TYR A 63 -2.44 7.05 11.64
CA TYR A 63 -2.69 7.99 10.54
C TYR A 63 -1.57 9.04 10.48
N TYR A 64 -1.42 9.66 9.33
CA TYR A 64 -0.59 10.87 9.20
C TYR A 64 -1.41 12.11 9.60
N THR A 65 -0.82 12.98 10.41
CA THR A 65 -1.39 14.34 10.55
C THR A 65 -1.21 15.10 9.24
N LYS A 66 -2.00 16.14 9.03
CA LYS A 66 -1.86 17.03 7.86
C LYS A 66 -0.45 17.60 7.74
N ASP A 67 0.16 17.99 8.87
CA ASP A 67 1.51 18.54 8.90
C ASP A 67 2.58 17.48 8.56
N GLN A 68 2.46 16.28 9.09
CA GLN A 68 3.35 15.17 8.74
C GLN A 68 3.28 14.84 7.24
N PHE A 69 2.09 14.76 6.67
CA PHE A 69 1.92 14.42 5.26
C PHE A 69 2.39 15.55 4.33
N ARG A 70 2.14 16.81 4.70
CA ARG A 70 2.67 17.98 3.99
C ARG A 70 4.21 17.99 4.00
N SER A 71 4.83 17.68 5.14
CA SER A 71 6.29 17.55 5.25
C SER A 71 6.79 16.41 4.38
N LEU A 72 6.14 15.24 4.39
CA LEU A 72 6.48 14.11 3.54
C LEU A 72 6.50 14.50 2.06
N ILE A 73 5.48 15.22 1.57
CA ILE A 73 5.43 15.70 0.18
C ILE A 73 6.62 16.63 -0.12
N LYS A 74 6.87 17.60 0.75
CA LYS A 74 7.95 18.58 0.55
C LYS A 74 9.34 17.93 0.58
N ASP A 75 9.59 17.12 1.59
CA ASP A 75 10.89 16.48 1.80
C ASP A 75 11.21 15.48 0.69
N SER A 76 10.23 14.68 0.26
CA SER A 76 10.39 13.73 -0.84
C SER A 76 10.76 14.43 -2.15
N ARG A 77 10.19 15.60 -2.43
CA ARG A 77 10.56 16.38 -3.63
C ARG A 77 12.02 16.83 -3.63
N THR A 78 12.60 17.11 -2.45
CA THR A 78 14.02 17.49 -2.38
C THR A 78 14.97 16.41 -2.86
N ILE A 79 14.52 15.16 -2.83
CA ILE A 79 15.26 13.99 -3.33
C ILE A 79 14.72 13.45 -4.65
N GLY A 80 13.86 14.20 -5.34
CA GLY A 80 13.35 13.86 -6.67
C GLY A 80 12.25 12.79 -6.65
N VAL A 81 11.49 12.66 -5.54
CA VAL A 81 10.34 11.76 -5.45
C VAL A 81 9.08 12.59 -5.17
N ASN A 82 8.09 12.48 -6.05
CA ASN A 82 6.77 13.04 -5.84
C ASN A 82 5.91 12.05 -5.05
N ILE A 83 5.22 12.54 -4.03
CA ILE A 83 4.14 11.79 -3.40
C ILE A 83 2.87 12.06 -4.17
N VAL A 84 2.19 11.02 -4.60
CA VAL A 84 0.87 11.06 -5.22
C VAL A 84 -0.12 10.51 -4.21
N PRO A 85 -0.81 11.37 -3.42
CA PRO A 85 -1.79 10.92 -2.46
C PRO A 85 -3.01 10.33 -3.18
N GLU A 86 -3.40 9.15 -2.77
CA GLU A 86 -4.60 8.49 -3.26
C GLU A 86 -5.66 8.44 -2.17
N ILE A 87 -6.82 9.01 -2.48
CA ILE A 87 -8.04 8.85 -1.70
C ILE A 87 -9.04 8.17 -2.60
N ASP A 88 -9.28 6.89 -2.34
CA ASP A 88 -10.07 6.06 -3.22
C ASP A 88 -11.56 6.23 -2.97
N VAL A 89 -12.23 6.73 -3.98
CA VAL A 89 -13.67 6.95 -4.09
C VAL A 89 -14.08 6.78 -5.59
N PRO A 90 -15.29 6.30 -5.92
CA PRO A 90 -16.45 6.10 -5.05
C PRO A 90 -16.58 4.69 -4.45
N ALA A 91 -15.77 3.70 -4.88
CA ALA A 91 -15.63 2.40 -4.23
C ALA A 91 -14.49 2.43 -3.20
N HIS A 92 -14.16 1.31 -2.54
CA HIS A 92 -13.14 1.24 -1.49
C HIS A 92 -13.28 2.29 -0.38
N ALA A 93 -14.47 2.86 -0.25
CA ALA A 93 -14.78 4.03 0.56
C ALA A 93 -15.40 3.70 1.93
N LEU A 94 -15.23 2.46 2.44
CA LEU A 94 -15.91 2.04 3.68
C LEU A 94 -15.57 2.92 4.88
N ALA A 95 -14.35 3.43 4.98
CA ALA A 95 -13.97 4.38 6.03
C ALA A 95 -14.86 5.63 6.02
N PHE A 96 -15.20 6.12 4.84
CA PHE A 96 -16.09 7.26 4.65
C PHE A 96 -17.56 6.89 4.86
N THR A 97 -18.00 5.78 4.28
CA THR A 97 -19.41 5.37 4.38
C THR A 97 -19.81 4.93 5.79
N LYS A 98 -18.87 4.42 6.60
CA LYS A 98 -19.09 4.17 8.04
C LYS A 98 -19.35 5.47 8.81
N THR A 99 -18.68 6.54 8.44
CA THR A 99 -18.81 7.86 9.07
C THR A 99 -20.01 8.63 8.53
N PHE A 100 -20.24 8.57 7.22
CA PHE A 100 -21.29 9.29 6.49
C PHE A 100 -22.29 8.31 5.89
N GLN A 101 -23.03 7.59 6.75
CA GLN A 101 -23.89 6.46 6.34
C GLN A 101 -25.08 6.84 5.42
N ASN A 102 -25.44 8.12 5.35
CA ASN A 102 -26.38 8.64 4.37
C ASN A 102 -25.85 8.61 2.93
N CYS A 103 -24.54 8.66 2.76
CA CYS A 103 -23.86 8.56 1.46
C CYS A 103 -23.53 7.12 1.05
N ALA A 104 -23.78 6.12 1.89
CA ALA A 104 -23.45 4.72 1.59
C ALA A 104 -24.45 4.08 0.64
N LEU A 105 -23.96 3.27 -0.30
CA LEU A 105 -24.77 2.42 -1.15
C LEU A 105 -25.21 1.18 -0.38
N LYS A 106 -26.49 1.13 0.03
CA LYS A 106 -27.04 0.06 0.89
C LYS A 106 -27.71 -1.03 0.09
N LYS A 107 -26.93 -1.79 -0.70
CA LYS A 107 -27.40 -2.95 -1.46
C LYS A 107 -26.33 -4.04 -1.58
N MET A 108 -26.74 -5.23 -1.98
CA MET A 108 -25.84 -6.32 -2.35
C MET A 108 -25.48 -6.22 -3.83
N ASN A 109 -24.27 -6.61 -4.22
CA ASN A 109 -23.91 -6.69 -5.62
C ASN A 109 -24.75 -7.76 -6.36
N SER A 110 -24.74 -7.70 -7.68
CA SER A 110 -25.48 -8.63 -8.55
C SER A 110 -24.71 -9.90 -8.91
N SER A 111 -23.46 -10.02 -8.52
CA SER A 111 -22.61 -11.17 -8.85
C SER A 111 -23.05 -12.47 -8.14
N ASN A 112 -22.51 -13.61 -8.59
CA ASN A 112 -22.74 -14.90 -7.92
C ASN A 112 -22.15 -14.91 -6.50
N TRP A 113 -21.09 -14.15 -6.28
CA TRP A 113 -20.53 -13.91 -4.96
C TRP A 113 -21.14 -12.64 -4.39
N LYS A 114 -22.26 -12.84 -3.69
CA LYS A 114 -23.01 -11.77 -3.05
C LYS A 114 -22.18 -11.10 -1.97
N ARG A 115 -21.82 -9.81 -2.16
CA ARG A 115 -21.21 -8.97 -1.13
C ARG A 115 -21.98 -7.68 -0.95
N PRO A 116 -21.93 -7.04 0.23
CA PRO A 116 -22.53 -5.73 0.41
C PRO A 116 -21.68 -4.68 -0.35
N LEU A 117 -22.35 -3.72 -0.97
CA LEU A 117 -21.72 -2.56 -1.61
C LEU A 117 -21.65 -1.35 -0.68
N THR A 118 -21.59 -1.61 0.63
CA THR A 118 -21.53 -0.57 1.66
C THR A 118 -20.23 0.22 1.67
N ASP A 119 -19.22 -0.27 0.99
CA ASP A 119 -17.96 0.39 0.69
C ASP A 119 -18.03 1.32 -0.54
N HIS A 120 -19.20 1.46 -1.16
CA HIS A 120 -19.44 2.35 -2.28
C HIS A 120 -20.23 3.59 -1.84
N LEU A 121 -19.85 4.74 -2.36
CA LEU A 121 -20.70 5.93 -2.29
C LEU A 121 -21.93 5.74 -3.20
N ASP A 122 -23.11 6.11 -2.70
CA ASP A 122 -24.35 6.10 -3.47
C ASP A 122 -24.40 7.33 -4.40
N LEU A 123 -23.89 7.18 -5.61
CA LEU A 123 -23.82 8.27 -6.60
C LEU A 123 -25.19 8.73 -7.12
N SER A 124 -26.28 8.06 -6.78
CA SER A 124 -27.63 8.57 -7.03
C SER A 124 -27.98 9.78 -6.16
N LYS A 125 -27.18 10.03 -5.12
CA LYS A 125 -27.34 11.13 -4.18
C LYS A 125 -26.29 12.22 -4.43
N PRO A 126 -26.69 13.44 -4.75
CA PRO A 126 -25.76 14.55 -4.95
C PRO A 126 -24.81 14.79 -3.77
N GLU A 127 -25.28 14.51 -2.54
CA GLU A 127 -24.46 14.64 -1.33
C GLU A 127 -23.25 13.69 -1.30
N SER A 128 -23.31 12.57 -2.02
CA SER A 128 -22.17 11.62 -2.10
C SER A 128 -21.01 12.17 -2.91
N THR A 129 -21.27 12.75 -4.08
CA THR A 129 -20.24 13.45 -4.87
C THR A 129 -19.75 14.70 -4.12
N GLN A 130 -20.66 15.42 -3.44
CA GLN A 130 -20.27 16.57 -2.63
C GLN A 130 -19.37 16.17 -1.45
N LEU A 131 -19.64 15.03 -0.81
CA LEU A 131 -18.76 14.46 0.23
C LEU A 131 -17.34 14.21 -0.31
N ALA A 132 -17.23 13.54 -1.48
CA ALA A 132 -15.93 13.33 -2.12
C ALA A 132 -15.18 14.66 -2.33
N LYS A 133 -15.85 15.68 -2.89
CA LYS A 133 -15.27 17.01 -3.08
C LYS A 133 -14.85 17.67 -1.75
N ASN A 134 -15.66 17.54 -0.70
CA ASN A 134 -15.34 18.09 0.62
C ASN A 134 -14.11 17.42 1.22
N ILE A 135 -13.94 16.11 1.04
CA ILE A 135 -12.76 15.37 1.49
C ILE A 135 -11.51 15.89 0.78
N PHE A 136 -11.52 16.03 -0.54
CA PHE A 136 -10.37 16.59 -1.26
C PHE A 136 -10.13 18.06 -0.93
N SER A 137 -11.19 18.88 -0.78
CA SER A 137 -11.10 20.29 -0.38
C SER A 137 -10.32 20.46 0.93
N ASP A 138 -10.49 19.55 1.87
CA ASP A 138 -9.82 19.55 3.18
C ASP A 138 -8.27 19.52 3.06
N TYR A 139 -7.74 19.07 1.93
CA TYR A 139 -6.30 18.96 1.67
C TYR A 139 -5.79 19.92 0.60
N ILE A 140 -6.66 20.38 -0.30
CA ILE A 140 -6.29 21.18 -1.47
C ILE A 140 -6.44 22.67 -1.18
N ASP A 141 -7.45 23.06 -0.38
CA ASP A 141 -7.81 24.45 -0.15
C ASP A 141 -7.03 25.09 1.02
N GLY A 142 -7.06 26.42 1.08
CA GLY A 142 -6.42 27.21 2.13
C GLY A 142 -5.05 27.78 1.73
N GLU A 143 -4.48 28.59 2.63
CA GLU A 143 -3.18 29.27 2.39
C GLU A 143 -1.97 28.32 2.42
N ASN A 144 -2.08 27.18 3.12
CA ASN A 144 -1.02 26.18 3.24
C ASN A 144 -1.61 24.77 3.04
N PRO A 145 -2.02 24.44 1.80
CA PRO A 145 -2.65 23.16 1.50
C PRO A 145 -1.70 21.98 1.77
N VAL A 146 -2.28 20.81 2.07
CA VAL A 146 -1.51 19.57 2.21
C VAL A 146 -1.05 19.10 0.83
N PHE A 147 -1.97 19.11 -0.13
CA PHE A 147 -1.71 18.81 -1.55
C PHE A 147 -1.62 20.14 -2.29
N ASP A 148 -0.40 20.62 -2.49
CA ASP A 148 -0.15 21.89 -3.17
C ASP A 148 -0.35 21.78 -4.70
N GLU A 149 -0.16 22.88 -5.43
CA GLU A 149 -0.39 22.93 -6.89
C GLU A 149 0.53 22.02 -7.72
N GLN A 150 1.63 21.55 -7.14
CA GLN A 150 2.54 20.61 -7.81
C GLN A 150 2.19 19.15 -7.51
N THR A 151 1.20 18.89 -6.65
CA THR A 151 0.79 17.55 -6.26
C THR A 151 -0.25 17.01 -7.23
N THR A 152 0.09 15.94 -7.96
CA THR A 152 -0.90 15.11 -8.64
C THR A 152 -1.74 14.38 -7.60
N VAL A 153 -3.06 14.43 -7.71
CA VAL A 153 -3.99 13.84 -6.76
C VAL A 153 -4.67 12.64 -7.39
N HIS A 154 -4.56 11.48 -6.76
CA HIS A 154 -5.21 10.27 -7.20
C HIS A 154 -6.57 10.09 -6.50
N ILE A 155 -7.63 9.88 -7.28
CA ILE A 155 -8.99 9.77 -6.77
C ILE A 155 -9.47 8.32 -6.57
N GLY A 156 -8.62 7.31 -6.84
CA GLY A 156 -9.04 5.91 -6.91
C GLY A 156 -9.85 5.65 -8.17
N ALA A 157 -11.15 5.49 -8.01
CA ALA A 157 -12.16 5.34 -9.06
C ALA A 157 -12.17 3.98 -9.77
N ASP A 158 -11.65 2.93 -9.13
CA ASP A 158 -11.80 1.56 -9.61
C ASP A 158 -13.00 0.84 -8.96
N GLU A 159 -13.27 -0.32 -9.50
CA GLU A 159 -14.19 -1.35 -8.98
C GLU A 159 -15.59 -0.88 -8.52
N TYR A 160 -16.10 0.23 -9.06
CA TYR A 160 -17.47 0.65 -8.76
C TYR A 160 -18.49 -0.29 -9.44
N GLU A 161 -19.28 -1.00 -8.64
CA GLU A 161 -20.16 -2.08 -9.11
C GLU A 161 -21.64 -1.69 -9.16
N ASP A 162 -21.97 -0.41 -9.39
CA ASP A 162 -23.34 0.05 -9.49
C ASP A 162 -23.67 0.73 -10.84
N ASP A 163 -24.30 1.87 -10.85
CA ASP A 163 -24.75 2.57 -12.04
C ASP A 163 -23.59 3.17 -12.84
N ALA A 164 -23.36 2.65 -14.03
CA ALA A 164 -22.29 3.06 -14.91
C ALA A 164 -22.40 4.52 -15.40
N THR A 165 -23.63 5.02 -15.58
CA THR A 165 -23.86 6.40 -16.01
C THR A 165 -23.49 7.38 -14.89
N LEU A 166 -23.93 7.08 -13.69
CA LEU A 166 -23.58 7.88 -12.53
C LEU A 166 -22.07 7.87 -12.25
N TYR A 167 -21.42 6.71 -12.39
CA TYR A 167 -19.96 6.60 -12.24
C TYR A 167 -19.22 7.47 -13.28
N ARG A 168 -19.57 7.39 -14.54
CA ARG A 168 -18.92 8.19 -15.58
C ARG A 168 -19.15 9.69 -15.40
N ASN A 169 -20.32 10.09 -14.95
CA ASN A 169 -20.60 11.47 -14.55
C ASN A 169 -19.73 11.89 -13.37
N PHE A 170 -19.57 11.02 -12.36
CA PHE A 170 -18.69 11.26 -11.21
C PHE A 170 -17.25 11.50 -11.64
N VAL A 171 -16.70 10.66 -12.53
CA VAL A 171 -15.33 10.84 -13.06
C VAL A 171 -15.17 12.21 -13.73
N ASN A 172 -16.10 12.59 -14.63
CA ASN A 172 -16.07 13.90 -15.27
C ASN A 172 -16.19 15.06 -14.26
N GLU A 173 -17.06 14.91 -13.26
CA GLU A 173 -17.29 15.94 -12.25
C GLU A 173 -16.09 16.12 -11.31
N MET A 174 -15.37 15.03 -11.01
CA MET A 174 -14.12 15.08 -10.25
C MET A 174 -12.98 15.68 -11.07
N ASP A 175 -12.89 15.39 -12.37
CA ASP A 175 -11.93 16.03 -13.27
C ASP A 175 -12.15 17.55 -13.34
N ASP A 176 -13.39 18.00 -13.56
CA ASP A 176 -13.74 19.42 -13.54
C ASP A 176 -13.40 20.06 -12.21
N TYR A 177 -13.67 19.37 -11.09
CA TYR A 177 -13.36 19.86 -9.76
C TYR A 177 -11.83 20.00 -9.56
N MET A 178 -11.04 19.00 -9.89
CA MET A 178 -9.58 19.05 -9.77
C MET A 178 -8.96 20.13 -10.65
N LYS A 179 -9.43 20.26 -11.89
CA LYS A 179 -9.02 21.36 -12.80
C LYS A 179 -9.38 22.73 -12.24
N SER A 180 -10.57 22.90 -11.62
CA SER A 180 -10.98 24.15 -10.98
C SER A 180 -10.09 24.55 -9.79
N LYS A 181 -9.43 23.56 -9.19
CA LYS A 181 -8.48 23.72 -8.07
C LYS A 181 -7.01 23.76 -8.54
N ASN A 182 -6.77 23.81 -9.84
CA ASN A 182 -5.44 23.76 -10.43
C ASN A 182 -4.63 22.52 -9.96
N ARG A 183 -5.28 21.36 -9.96
CA ARG A 183 -4.69 20.07 -9.62
C ARG A 183 -4.78 19.09 -10.79
N LYS A 184 -3.73 18.33 -11.02
CA LYS A 184 -3.74 17.23 -11.95
C LYS A 184 -4.39 16.02 -11.29
N MET A 185 -5.33 15.39 -12.01
CA MET A 185 -6.01 14.20 -11.55
C MET A 185 -5.32 12.94 -12.05
N ARG A 186 -5.21 11.93 -11.20
CA ARG A 186 -4.87 10.55 -11.54
C ARG A 186 -5.97 9.62 -11.06
N MET A 187 -6.19 8.50 -11.74
CA MET A 187 -7.18 7.50 -11.36
C MET A 187 -6.77 6.08 -11.76
N TRP A 188 -7.37 5.08 -11.13
CA TRP A 188 -7.36 3.72 -11.63
C TRP A 188 -8.33 3.56 -12.80
N GLY A 189 -7.97 2.72 -13.75
CA GLY A 189 -8.82 2.45 -14.89
C GLY A 189 -10.04 1.58 -14.55
N GLY A 190 -11.25 2.05 -14.93
CA GLY A 190 -12.51 1.34 -14.70
C GLY A 190 -13.46 1.35 -15.90
N LEU A 191 -13.18 2.19 -16.89
CA LEU A 191 -14.14 2.59 -17.94
C LEU A 191 -14.48 1.51 -18.97
N THR A 192 -13.59 0.53 -19.18
CA THR A 192 -13.86 -0.58 -20.12
C THR A 192 -14.92 -1.53 -19.55
N ARG A 193 -14.92 -1.73 -18.24
CA ARG A 193 -15.93 -2.58 -17.57
C ARG A 193 -17.20 -1.80 -17.25
N ILE A 194 -17.08 -0.56 -16.79
CA ILE A 194 -18.20 0.29 -16.37
C ILE A 194 -18.66 1.11 -17.57
N LYS A 195 -19.49 0.48 -18.44
CA LYS A 195 -19.93 1.03 -19.73
C LYS A 195 -21.28 1.70 -19.65
N SER A 196 -21.37 2.92 -20.21
CA SER A 196 -22.62 3.61 -20.56
C SER A 196 -22.36 4.54 -21.75
N ASP A 197 -23.40 5.18 -22.25
CA ASP A 197 -23.31 6.17 -23.33
C ASP A 197 -22.73 7.52 -22.89
N THR A 198 -22.47 7.70 -21.59
CA THR A 198 -21.83 8.91 -21.07
C THR A 198 -20.36 8.95 -21.51
N GLU A 199 -19.99 9.96 -22.26
CA GLU A 199 -18.60 10.20 -22.64
C GLU A 199 -17.78 10.62 -21.41
N VAL A 200 -16.53 10.11 -21.32
CA VAL A 200 -15.56 10.51 -20.31
C VAL A 200 -14.38 11.19 -21.00
N ARG A 201 -13.95 12.31 -20.45
CA ARG A 201 -12.83 13.10 -20.95
C ARG A 201 -11.55 12.67 -20.29
N GLY A 202 -10.55 12.29 -21.09
CA GLY A 202 -9.23 11.87 -20.60
C GLY A 202 -8.16 12.96 -20.63
N ASP A 203 -8.39 14.05 -21.37
CA ASP A 203 -7.38 15.09 -21.58
C ASP A 203 -6.83 15.68 -20.27
N GLY A 204 -5.53 15.48 -20.05
CA GLY A 204 -4.83 15.95 -18.87
C GLY A 204 -5.04 15.09 -17.61
N VAL A 205 -5.72 13.95 -17.75
CA VAL A 205 -5.92 12.96 -16.67
C VAL A 205 -4.95 11.80 -16.84
N GLU A 206 -4.24 11.45 -15.77
CA GLU A 206 -3.39 10.27 -15.72
C GLU A 206 -4.22 9.04 -15.32
N ILE A 207 -3.96 7.89 -15.97
CA ILE A 207 -4.69 6.67 -15.67
C ILE A 207 -3.75 5.47 -15.49
N ASN A 208 -3.88 4.80 -14.37
CA ASN A 208 -3.24 3.51 -14.12
C ASN A 208 -4.02 2.41 -14.85
N VAL A 209 -3.44 1.86 -15.92
CA VAL A 209 -3.99 0.70 -16.63
C VAL A 209 -3.55 -0.55 -15.89
N TRP A 210 -4.38 -0.98 -14.93
CA TRP A 210 -4.05 -2.05 -13.99
C TRP A 210 -4.62 -3.41 -14.38
N SER A 211 -5.75 -3.44 -15.06
CA SER A 211 -6.41 -4.67 -15.50
C SER A 211 -6.96 -4.52 -16.89
N LYS A 212 -6.70 -5.50 -17.77
CA LYS A 212 -7.21 -5.53 -19.15
C LYS A 212 -8.74 -5.54 -19.24
N ASP A 213 -9.40 -6.05 -18.21
CA ASP A 213 -10.86 -6.18 -18.18
C ASP A 213 -11.54 -4.93 -17.62
N TRP A 214 -10.81 -4.11 -16.85
CA TRP A 214 -11.27 -2.84 -16.30
C TRP A 214 -10.89 -1.64 -17.16
N ALA A 215 -9.70 -1.67 -17.77
CA ALA A 215 -9.19 -0.58 -18.62
C ALA A 215 -8.42 -1.12 -19.81
N ASP A 216 -9.07 -1.21 -20.98
CA ASP A 216 -8.37 -1.50 -22.22
C ASP A 216 -7.45 -0.32 -22.59
N PRO A 217 -6.15 -0.54 -22.77
CA PRO A 217 -5.20 0.55 -23.03
C PRO A 217 -5.49 1.30 -24.34
N THR A 218 -6.06 0.63 -25.36
CA THR A 218 -6.43 1.30 -26.62
C THR A 218 -7.64 2.21 -26.43
N GLU A 219 -8.62 1.75 -25.65
CA GLU A 219 -9.79 2.57 -25.30
C GLU A 219 -9.38 3.79 -24.49
N MET A 220 -8.54 3.62 -23.46
CA MET A 220 -8.06 4.73 -22.62
C MET A 220 -7.21 5.72 -23.42
N TYR A 221 -6.34 5.23 -24.30
CA TYR A 221 -5.57 6.07 -25.22
C TYR A 221 -6.47 6.93 -26.12
N ASN A 222 -7.49 6.31 -26.72
CA ASN A 222 -8.42 7.01 -27.61
C ASN A 222 -9.30 8.04 -26.89
N LEU A 223 -9.54 7.88 -25.60
CA LEU A 223 -10.23 8.86 -24.74
C LEU A 223 -9.32 10.02 -24.32
N GLY A 224 -8.03 10.00 -24.65
CA GLY A 224 -7.09 11.09 -24.38
C GLY A 224 -6.33 10.98 -23.04
N PHE A 225 -6.46 9.88 -22.30
CA PHE A 225 -5.77 9.69 -21.04
C PHE A 225 -4.24 9.58 -21.20
N GLU A 226 -3.50 10.05 -20.21
CA GLU A 226 -2.07 9.79 -20.05
C GLU A 226 -1.87 8.44 -19.33
N LEU A 227 -1.30 7.45 -20.02
CA LEU A 227 -1.27 6.05 -19.58
C LEU A 227 -0.09 5.72 -18.68
N ILE A 228 -0.35 5.02 -17.59
CA ILE A 228 0.64 4.38 -16.73
C ILE A 228 0.42 2.87 -16.79
N ASN A 229 1.42 2.11 -17.27
CA ASN A 229 1.33 0.66 -17.33
C ASN A 229 1.51 0.05 -15.94
N SER A 230 0.41 -0.39 -15.35
CA SER A 230 0.33 -0.99 -14.02
C SER A 230 -0.34 -2.38 -14.07
N LEU A 231 -0.27 -3.09 -15.22
CA LEU A 231 -1.01 -4.35 -15.40
C LEU A 231 -0.71 -5.36 -14.28
N ASP A 232 -1.75 -5.77 -13.59
CA ASP A 232 -1.75 -6.69 -12.46
C ASP A 232 -0.99 -8.00 -12.72
N SER A 233 -1.21 -8.58 -13.89
CA SER A 233 -0.53 -9.80 -14.35
C SER A 233 0.99 -9.66 -14.50
N ASN A 234 1.53 -8.45 -14.46
CA ASN A 234 2.95 -8.16 -14.71
C ASN A 234 3.66 -7.53 -13.52
N VAL A 235 2.98 -6.60 -12.83
CA VAL A 235 3.65 -5.68 -11.89
C VAL A 235 2.94 -5.54 -10.53
N TYR A 236 2.03 -6.48 -10.17
CA TYR A 236 1.41 -6.53 -8.85
C TYR A 236 2.11 -7.53 -7.94
N ILE A 237 2.27 -7.14 -6.68
CA ILE A 237 2.68 -7.98 -5.56
C ILE A 237 1.57 -7.91 -4.52
N VAL A 238 1.01 -9.09 -4.14
CA VAL A 238 0.00 -9.20 -3.08
C VAL A 238 0.39 -10.36 -2.17
N PRO A 239 1.22 -10.10 -1.15
CA PRO A 239 1.78 -11.15 -0.32
C PRO A 239 0.71 -12.03 0.35
N ALA A 240 0.87 -13.34 0.25
CA ALA A 240 0.00 -14.37 0.81
C ALA A 240 -1.43 -14.44 0.23
N ALA A 241 -1.80 -13.65 -0.74
CA ALA A 241 -3.15 -13.64 -1.32
C ALA A 241 -3.47 -14.87 -2.18
N GLY A 242 -2.45 -15.47 -2.81
CA GLY A 242 -2.60 -16.70 -3.63
C GLY A 242 -3.14 -16.46 -5.05
N TYR A 243 -3.79 -15.35 -5.32
CA TYR A 243 -4.28 -14.98 -6.67
C TYR A 243 -3.32 -14.04 -7.42
N TYR A 244 -2.39 -13.39 -6.74
CA TYR A 244 -1.28 -12.64 -7.32
C TYR A 244 0.07 -13.11 -6.78
N ALA A 245 1.16 -12.58 -7.33
CA ALA A 245 2.50 -12.94 -6.93
C ALA A 245 2.85 -12.42 -5.54
N ASP A 246 3.51 -13.25 -4.73
CA ASP A 246 4.12 -12.84 -3.46
C ASP A 246 5.44 -12.09 -3.70
N TYR A 247 6.14 -12.43 -4.78
CA TYR A 247 7.34 -11.76 -5.29
C TYR A 247 7.28 -11.64 -6.82
N LEU A 248 7.70 -10.53 -7.37
CA LEU A 248 7.93 -10.42 -8.81
C LEU A 248 9.28 -11.04 -9.19
N ASN A 249 9.26 -11.84 -10.24
CA ASN A 249 10.49 -12.35 -10.84
C ASN A 249 11.15 -11.24 -11.67
N ALA A 250 12.17 -10.58 -11.11
CA ALA A 250 12.85 -9.45 -11.74
C ALA A 250 13.50 -9.80 -13.08
N ALA A 251 13.97 -11.04 -13.27
CA ALA A 251 14.53 -11.50 -14.54
C ALA A 251 13.45 -11.62 -15.63
N SER A 252 12.28 -12.18 -15.27
CA SER A 252 11.14 -12.27 -16.17
C SER A 252 10.57 -10.90 -16.51
N LEU A 253 10.45 -10.01 -15.50
CA LEU A 253 10.03 -8.63 -15.70
C LEU A 253 10.97 -7.92 -16.69
N TYR A 254 12.27 -8.02 -16.47
CA TYR A 254 13.27 -7.41 -17.35
C TYR A 254 13.22 -7.93 -18.78
N ALA A 255 13.04 -9.25 -18.95
CA ALA A 255 13.00 -9.88 -20.28
C ALA A 255 11.73 -9.53 -21.09
N ASN A 256 10.59 -9.46 -20.41
CA ASN A 256 9.29 -9.50 -21.08
C ASN A 256 8.49 -8.19 -21.00
N TRP A 257 8.69 -7.36 -19.97
CA TRP A 257 7.93 -6.14 -19.77
C TRP A 257 8.57 -4.93 -20.48
N LYS A 258 7.72 -4.06 -20.99
CA LYS A 258 8.10 -2.71 -21.49
C LYS A 258 7.01 -1.73 -21.06
N PRO A 259 7.36 -0.47 -20.74
CA PRO A 259 6.36 0.50 -20.28
C PRO A 259 5.23 0.71 -21.29
N ASN A 260 5.54 0.78 -22.58
CA ASN A 260 4.60 1.04 -23.65
C ASN A 260 3.93 -0.22 -24.25
N VAL A 261 4.14 -1.40 -23.67
CA VAL A 261 3.56 -2.68 -24.14
C VAL A 261 2.67 -3.26 -23.05
N PHE A 262 1.36 -3.27 -23.33
CA PHE A 262 0.34 -3.84 -22.45
C PHE A 262 0.05 -5.28 -22.90
N LYS A 263 0.54 -6.24 -22.14
CA LYS A 263 0.38 -7.66 -22.48
C LYS A 263 -0.13 -8.46 -21.29
N SER A 264 -1.32 -9.04 -21.45
CA SER A 264 -1.96 -9.90 -20.45
C SER A 264 -2.96 -10.84 -21.14
N GLY A 265 -2.75 -12.15 -21.04
CA GLY A 265 -3.60 -13.13 -21.75
C GLY A 265 -3.64 -12.87 -23.26
N ASN A 266 -4.82 -12.58 -23.80
CA ASN A 266 -5.04 -12.21 -25.20
C ASN A 266 -4.79 -10.73 -25.52
N LEU A 267 -4.62 -9.88 -24.52
CA LEU A 267 -4.24 -8.48 -24.72
C LEU A 267 -2.79 -8.39 -25.20
N ASN A 268 -2.55 -7.64 -26.25
CA ASN A 268 -1.21 -7.31 -26.75
C ASN A 268 -1.27 -5.96 -27.48
N THR A 269 -1.34 -4.87 -26.71
CA THR A 269 -1.41 -3.51 -27.24
C THR A 269 -0.07 -2.82 -27.04
N THR A 270 0.40 -2.13 -28.06
CA THR A 270 1.64 -1.34 -28.00
C THR A 270 1.32 0.11 -28.37
N ILE A 271 1.60 1.01 -27.46
CA ILE A 271 1.59 2.46 -27.73
C ILE A 271 2.96 2.82 -28.34
N PRO A 272 3.04 3.73 -29.32
CA PRO A 272 4.31 4.12 -29.90
C PRO A 272 5.32 4.58 -28.85
N ALA A 273 6.58 4.20 -29.03
CA ALA A 273 7.65 4.66 -28.13
C ALA A 273 7.82 6.19 -28.26
N GLY A 274 7.86 6.89 -27.14
CA GLY A 274 7.95 8.35 -27.09
C GLY A 274 6.63 9.08 -27.31
N ASP A 275 5.52 8.37 -27.39
CA ASP A 275 4.19 8.98 -27.42
C ASP A 275 3.93 9.75 -26.10
N PRO A 276 3.47 11.01 -26.16
CA PRO A 276 3.28 11.85 -24.98
C PRO A 276 2.18 11.34 -24.03
N GLN A 277 1.23 10.53 -24.53
CA GLN A 277 0.24 9.89 -23.65
C GLN A 277 0.79 8.68 -22.90
N MET A 278 1.99 8.16 -23.23
CA MET A 278 2.60 7.06 -22.52
C MET A 278 3.61 7.58 -21.49
N ILE A 279 3.15 7.90 -20.29
CA ILE A 279 3.94 8.61 -19.29
C ILE A 279 4.80 7.72 -18.39
N GLY A 280 4.55 6.40 -18.38
CA GLY A 280 5.43 5.50 -17.63
C GLY A 280 4.82 4.17 -17.24
N GLY A 281 5.37 3.60 -16.18
CA GLY A 281 4.88 2.36 -15.58
C GLY A 281 5.10 2.35 -14.07
N ALA A 282 4.23 1.68 -13.38
CA ALA A 282 4.30 1.52 -11.94
C ALA A 282 4.04 0.07 -11.55
N TYR A 283 4.63 -0.40 -10.45
CA TYR A 283 4.19 -1.61 -9.83
C TYR A 283 3.52 -1.32 -8.48
N ALA A 284 2.61 -2.20 -8.08
CA ALA A 284 1.87 -2.06 -6.85
C ALA A 284 2.22 -3.17 -5.86
N LEU A 285 2.27 -2.80 -4.59
CA LEU A 285 2.31 -3.74 -3.47
C LEU A 285 1.07 -3.51 -2.62
N TRP A 286 0.22 -4.53 -2.54
CA TRP A 286 -1.03 -4.55 -1.78
C TRP A 286 -0.93 -5.47 -0.58
N ASN A 287 -1.79 -5.28 0.40
CA ASN A 287 -1.77 -6.02 1.66
C ASN A 287 -3.12 -6.70 1.97
N ASP A 288 -3.81 -7.22 0.97
CA ASP A 288 -5.15 -7.83 1.08
C ASP A 288 -5.24 -8.95 2.13
N SER A 289 -4.14 -9.66 2.36
CA SER A 289 -4.09 -10.83 3.24
C SER A 289 -3.00 -10.71 4.31
N ILE A 290 -2.86 -9.53 4.90
CA ILE A 290 -1.80 -9.21 5.87
C ILE A 290 -1.83 -10.13 7.11
N ASP A 291 -2.98 -10.58 7.56
CA ASP A 291 -3.19 -11.41 8.74
C ASP A 291 -2.83 -12.88 8.53
N THR A 292 -2.72 -13.35 7.30
CA THR A 292 -2.28 -14.72 7.03
C THR A 292 -0.82 -14.94 7.38
N ARG A 293 -0.08 -13.86 7.66
CA ARG A 293 1.30 -13.86 8.15
C ARG A 293 1.30 -13.58 9.65
N GLY A 294 1.87 -14.45 10.45
CA GLY A 294 1.84 -14.37 11.91
C GLY A 294 2.44 -13.10 12.52
N ASN A 295 3.27 -12.34 11.76
CA ASN A 295 3.87 -11.06 12.15
C ASN A 295 3.45 -9.90 11.23
N GLY A 296 2.43 -10.11 10.39
CA GLY A 296 2.01 -9.13 9.38
C GLY A 296 3.06 -8.93 8.28
N VAL A 297 3.05 -7.76 7.65
CA VAL A 297 4.03 -7.33 6.64
C VAL A 297 4.88 -6.22 7.26
N THR A 298 6.17 -6.49 7.45
CA THR A 298 7.13 -5.54 8.01
C THR A 298 7.71 -4.66 6.91
N ASP A 299 8.37 -3.56 7.27
CA ASP A 299 9.12 -2.70 6.34
C ASP A 299 10.25 -3.46 5.62
N TYR A 300 10.87 -4.45 6.30
CA TYR A 300 11.79 -5.38 5.65
C TYR A 300 11.08 -6.21 4.56
N ASP A 301 9.91 -6.78 4.86
CA ASP A 301 9.14 -7.55 3.89
C ASP A 301 8.78 -6.71 2.65
N VAL A 302 8.43 -5.44 2.86
CA VAL A 302 8.20 -4.48 1.78
C VAL A 302 9.47 -4.25 0.97
N PHE A 303 10.58 -3.93 1.62
CA PHE A 303 11.84 -3.66 0.94
C PHE A 303 12.34 -4.88 0.16
N ASP A 304 12.31 -6.06 0.74
CA ASP A 304 12.77 -7.31 0.11
C ASP A 304 12.00 -7.61 -1.18
N ARG A 305 10.70 -7.30 -1.20
CA ARG A 305 9.85 -7.50 -2.39
C ARG A 305 10.07 -6.46 -3.48
N ILE A 306 10.37 -5.22 -3.12
CA ILE A 306 10.47 -4.14 -4.10
C ILE A 306 11.86 -3.92 -4.66
N TYR A 307 12.93 -4.28 -3.94
CA TYR A 307 14.30 -3.90 -4.30
C TYR A 307 14.75 -4.45 -5.65
N GLN A 308 14.63 -5.74 -5.87
CA GLN A 308 15.03 -6.38 -7.14
C GLN A 308 14.13 -5.97 -8.32
N PRO A 309 12.79 -6.04 -8.20
CA PRO A 309 11.89 -5.58 -9.26
C PRO A 309 12.05 -4.09 -9.57
N MET A 310 12.27 -3.24 -8.57
CA MET A 310 12.47 -1.80 -8.75
C MET A 310 13.70 -1.52 -9.62
N SER A 311 14.80 -2.23 -9.42
CA SER A 311 16.00 -2.05 -10.23
C SER A 311 15.79 -2.46 -11.69
N ALA A 312 15.09 -3.56 -11.92
CA ALA A 312 14.72 -4.02 -13.25
C ALA A 312 13.77 -3.04 -13.95
N LEU A 313 12.74 -2.59 -13.24
CA LEU A 313 11.77 -1.62 -13.75
C LEU A 313 12.44 -0.28 -14.09
N SER A 314 13.33 0.21 -13.22
CA SER A 314 14.10 1.43 -13.45
C SER A 314 14.90 1.36 -14.76
N GLU A 315 15.63 0.27 -14.99
CA GLU A 315 16.38 0.10 -16.25
C GLU A 315 15.45 0.03 -17.48
N LYS A 316 14.24 -0.54 -17.33
CA LYS A 316 13.25 -0.61 -18.43
C LYS A 316 12.60 0.75 -18.70
N LEU A 317 12.47 1.60 -17.70
CA LEU A 317 11.87 2.93 -17.83
C LEU A 317 12.86 3.97 -18.35
N TRP A 318 14.13 3.91 -17.92
CA TRP A 318 15.11 4.95 -18.14
C TRP A 318 16.28 4.54 -19.04
N GLY A 319 16.52 3.24 -19.18
CA GLY A 319 17.60 2.69 -19.98
C GLY A 319 17.20 2.39 -21.42
N GLU A 320 18.21 2.18 -22.27
CA GLU A 320 18.01 1.82 -23.67
C GLU A 320 17.65 0.35 -23.86
N GLY A 321 17.61 -0.46 -22.79
CA GLY A 321 17.29 -1.88 -22.84
C GLY A 321 18.34 -2.74 -23.55
N THR A 322 19.56 -2.27 -23.66
CA THR A 322 20.68 -2.94 -24.35
C THR A 322 21.42 -3.93 -23.45
N LYS A 323 21.28 -3.81 -22.13
CA LYS A 323 21.93 -4.68 -21.15
C LYS A 323 21.22 -6.02 -21.02
N THR A 324 21.98 -7.05 -20.68
CA THR A 324 21.40 -8.32 -20.17
C THR A 324 20.94 -8.16 -18.73
N TYR A 325 20.03 -8.99 -18.26
CA TYR A 325 19.60 -8.98 -16.85
C TYR A 325 20.77 -9.20 -15.88
N ASN A 326 21.75 -10.04 -16.24
CA ASN A 326 22.93 -10.27 -15.41
C ASN A 326 23.78 -9.00 -15.24
N GLU A 327 23.90 -8.18 -16.27
CA GLU A 327 24.59 -6.89 -16.20
C GLU A 327 23.80 -5.89 -15.33
N VAL A 328 22.48 -5.86 -15.46
CA VAL A 328 21.60 -5.06 -14.59
C VAL A 328 21.75 -5.49 -13.14
N LYS A 329 21.67 -6.79 -12.85
CA LYS A 329 21.86 -7.34 -11.51
C LYS A 329 23.23 -7.01 -10.91
N ALA A 330 24.29 -7.10 -11.72
CA ALA A 330 25.65 -6.74 -11.29
C ALA A 330 25.78 -5.23 -11.02
N THR A 331 25.11 -4.39 -11.82
CA THR A 331 25.05 -2.95 -11.60
C THR A 331 24.26 -2.63 -10.31
N THR A 332 23.10 -3.27 -10.11
CA THR A 332 22.30 -3.12 -8.91
C THR A 332 23.07 -3.47 -7.64
N ALA A 333 23.87 -4.55 -7.68
CA ALA A 333 24.70 -4.94 -6.55
C ALA A 333 25.79 -3.89 -6.22
N LYS A 334 26.28 -3.15 -7.24
CA LYS A 334 27.27 -2.06 -7.05
C LYS A 334 26.61 -0.76 -6.58
N VAL A 335 25.46 -0.43 -7.14
CA VAL A 335 24.64 0.73 -6.73
C VAL A 335 24.13 0.53 -5.31
N SER A 336 23.74 -0.72 -4.98
CA SER A 336 23.26 -1.13 -3.67
C SER A 336 22.05 -0.28 -3.19
N THR A 337 21.98 0.00 -1.92
CA THR A 337 20.98 0.87 -1.29
C THR A 337 21.51 2.29 -1.13
N ALA A 338 20.65 3.25 -0.82
CA ALA A 338 21.07 4.62 -0.55
C ALA A 338 22.05 4.66 0.64
N PRO A 339 23.03 5.58 0.63
CA PRO A 339 23.95 5.74 1.73
C PRO A 339 23.23 5.99 3.06
N ASN A 340 23.82 5.49 4.14
CA ASN A 340 23.29 5.62 5.51
C ASN A 340 21.87 5.00 5.69
N THR A 341 21.51 4.02 4.88
CA THR A 341 20.32 3.21 5.06
C THR A 341 20.70 1.78 5.39
N ASN A 342 19.85 1.12 6.19
CA ASN A 342 19.97 -0.30 6.50
C ASN A 342 18.62 -1.01 6.28
N PRO A 343 18.14 -1.07 5.01
CA PRO A 343 16.80 -1.59 4.73
C PRO A 343 16.67 -3.10 4.99
N TYR A 344 17.77 -3.82 5.09
CA TYR A 344 17.79 -5.23 5.48
C TYR A 344 17.91 -5.43 6.99
N HIS A 345 17.97 -4.34 7.76
CA HIS A 345 18.18 -4.40 9.22
C HIS A 345 19.36 -5.32 9.58
N GLU A 346 20.45 -5.19 8.82
CA GLU A 346 21.65 -5.96 9.09
C GLU A 346 22.22 -5.57 10.45
N ILE A 347 22.55 -6.58 11.26
CA ILE A 347 23.10 -6.39 12.59
C ILE A 347 24.61 -6.45 12.47
N GLU A 348 25.29 -5.37 12.82
CA GLU A 348 26.76 -5.35 12.91
C GLU A 348 27.22 -6.30 14.01
N SER A 349 28.30 -7.04 13.76
CA SER A 349 28.86 -7.91 14.78
C SER A 349 30.37 -7.96 14.72
N ALA A 350 31.00 -7.81 15.89
CA ALA A 350 32.43 -7.95 16.06
C ALA A 350 32.92 -9.42 16.06
N GLY A 351 32.02 -10.38 15.86
CA GLY A 351 32.33 -11.80 15.85
C GLY A 351 31.15 -12.67 15.40
N SER A 352 31.23 -13.96 15.61
CA SER A 352 30.19 -14.92 15.27
C SER A 352 28.99 -14.91 16.22
N THR A 353 29.11 -14.29 17.38
CA THR A 353 28.04 -14.17 18.38
C THR A 353 27.48 -12.75 18.35
N TYR A 354 26.22 -12.62 17.94
CA TYR A 354 25.53 -11.33 17.91
C TYR A 354 25.22 -10.83 19.32
N ALA A 355 24.61 -11.66 20.14
CA ALA A 355 24.34 -11.36 21.54
C ALA A 355 24.38 -12.61 22.41
N GLU A 356 24.72 -12.45 23.70
CA GLU A 356 24.76 -13.51 24.71
C GLU A 356 24.18 -12.98 26.02
N TYR A 357 22.97 -13.42 26.38
CA TYR A 357 22.30 -13.08 27.62
C TYR A 357 22.46 -14.24 28.60
N ASN A 358 23.50 -14.20 29.41
CA ASN A 358 23.81 -15.25 30.43
C ASN A 358 23.08 -15.02 31.74
N PHE A 359 22.52 -13.83 31.99
CA PHE A 359 21.77 -13.44 33.17
C PHE A 359 22.54 -13.49 34.48
N ASP A 360 23.84 -13.69 34.47
CA ASP A 360 24.66 -13.82 35.68
C ASP A 360 24.65 -12.57 36.58
N LYS A 361 24.40 -11.41 35.98
CA LYS A 361 24.26 -10.13 36.67
C LYS A 361 22.84 -9.83 37.13
N GLU A 362 21.91 -10.76 36.89
CA GLU A 362 20.48 -10.58 37.16
C GLU A 362 19.90 -9.35 36.42
N ASP A 363 20.39 -9.11 35.20
CA ASP A 363 19.96 -8.02 34.31
C ASP A 363 19.93 -8.49 32.86
N GLY A 364 19.59 -7.59 31.94
CA GLY A 364 19.58 -7.81 30.49
C GLY A 364 20.91 -7.51 29.78
N SER A 365 22.05 -7.57 30.49
CA SER A 365 23.37 -7.31 29.90
C SER A 365 23.72 -8.36 28.84
N ASP A 366 24.22 -7.91 27.72
CA ASP A 366 24.84 -8.73 26.70
C ASP A 366 26.31 -8.99 27.02
N ALA A 367 26.67 -10.24 27.23
CA ALA A 367 28.03 -10.69 27.49
C ALA A 367 28.91 -10.74 26.24
N SER A 368 28.34 -10.66 25.04
CA SER A 368 29.09 -10.64 23.79
C SER A 368 29.97 -9.39 23.62
N LYS A 369 30.80 -9.37 22.60
CA LYS A 369 31.62 -8.18 22.25
C LYS A 369 30.80 -7.00 21.77
N ASN A 370 29.57 -7.23 21.27
CA ASN A 370 28.74 -6.21 20.64
C ASN A 370 28.00 -5.33 21.65
N LYS A 371 27.75 -5.85 22.88
CA LYS A 371 27.07 -5.10 23.95
C LYS A 371 25.65 -4.66 23.58
N TYR A 372 24.93 -5.49 22.85
CA TYR A 372 23.50 -5.31 22.56
C TYR A 372 22.65 -5.63 23.79
N ASN A 373 22.81 -4.81 24.84
CA ASN A 373 22.06 -4.98 26.08
C ASN A 373 20.55 -4.91 25.82
N ALA A 374 19.77 -5.64 26.60
CA ALA A 374 18.31 -5.57 26.53
C ALA A 374 17.81 -4.12 26.68
N VAL A 375 16.83 -3.76 25.87
CA VAL A 375 16.16 -2.45 25.92
C VAL A 375 15.20 -2.39 27.10
N SER A 376 14.50 -3.51 27.37
CA SER A 376 13.67 -3.70 28.53
C SER A 376 13.73 -5.15 29.04
N ALA A 377 13.38 -5.34 30.31
CA ALA A 377 13.32 -6.64 30.99
C ALA A 377 12.11 -6.66 31.93
N GLU A 378 10.92 -6.62 31.33
CA GLU A 378 9.66 -6.52 32.07
C GLU A 378 9.36 -7.80 32.84
N HIS A 379 8.99 -7.64 34.11
CA HIS A 379 8.68 -8.72 35.05
C HIS A 379 9.76 -9.79 35.17
N ALA A 380 11.03 -9.45 34.82
CA ALA A 380 12.14 -10.34 34.87
C ALA A 380 12.46 -10.71 36.35
N THR A 381 12.60 -11.99 36.62
CA THR A 381 13.12 -12.53 37.86
C THR A 381 14.15 -13.60 37.54
N TYR A 382 15.13 -13.80 38.41
CA TYR A 382 16.27 -14.65 38.12
C TYR A 382 16.35 -15.79 39.14
N THR A 383 16.93 -16.91 38.71
CA THR A 383 17.07 -18.13 39.52
C THR A 383 18.35 -18.86 39.13
N GLU A 384 18.70 -19.95 39.84
CA GLU A 384 19.82 -20.79 39.46
C GLU A 384 19.57 -21.46 38.10
N GLY A 385 20.51 -21.30 37.16
CA GLY A 385 20.48 -21.85 35.82
C GLY A 385 21.14 -23.22 35.66
N LYS A 386 21.27 -23.67 34.41
CA LYS A 386 22.10 -24.83 34.07
C LYS A 386 23.60 -24.51 34.26
N VAL A 387 23.96 -23.27 33.92
CA VAL A 387 25.24 -22.63 34.15
C VAL A 387 24.91 -21.24 34.69
N GLY A 388 25.48 -20.86 35.81
CA GLY A 388 25.23 -19.55 36.42
C GLY A 388 23.76 -19.28 36.72
N LYS A 389 23.29 -18.08 36.37
CA LYS A 389 21.91 -17.66 36.56
C LYS A 389 21.06 -17.94 35.33
N ALA A 390 19.74 -17.89 35.50
CA ALA A 390 18.76 -18.02 34.41
C ALA A 390 17.57 -17.10 34.66
N LEU A 391 16.92 -16.67 33.60
CA LEU A 391 15.66 -15.97 33.64
C LEU A 391 14.54 -16.94 34.05
N SER A 392 13.76 -16.54 35.04
CA SER A 392 12.56 -17.29 35.45
C SER A 392 11.37 -16.81 34.65
N MET A 393 10.92 -17.62 33.69
CA MET A 393 9.84 -17.27 32.79
C MET A 393 8.46 -17.43 33.39
N LYS A 394 7.64 -16.40 33.34
CA LYS A 394 6.21 -16.39 33.58
C LYS A 394 5.48 -15.97 32.31
N SER A 395 4.15 -16.00 32.30
CA SER A 395 3.35 -15.64 31.11
C SER A 395 3.50 -14.18 30.69
N ASP A 396 3.95 -13.32 31.59
CA ASP A 396 4.12 -11.87 31.40
C ASP A 396 5.60 -11.44 31.41
N THR A 397 6.55 -12.37 31.42
CA THR A 397 7.98 -12.06 31.37
C THR A 397 8.41 -11.83 29.93
N CYS A 398 8.99 -10.67 29.66
CA CYS A 398 9.54 -10.29 28.37
C CYS A 398 10.94 -9.71 28.50
N ILE A 399 11.85 -10.11 27.63
CA ILE A 399 13.15 -9.45 27.44
C ILE A 399 13.13 -8.90 25.99
N GLU A 400 13.12 -7.61 25.89
CA GLU A 400 13.21 -6.90 24.60
C GLU A 400 14.68 -6.61 24.29
N THR A 401 15.12 -6.99 23.11
CA THR A 401 16.50 -6.77 22.66
C THR A 401 16.56 -5.73 21.55
N PRO A 402 17.70 -5.03 21.35
CA PRO A 402 17.86 -4.09 20.24
C PRO A 402 18.11 -4.79 18.89
N LEU A 403 17.92 -6.10 18.83
CA LEU A 403 18.14 -6.89 17.61
C LEU A 403 16.84 -6.98 16.81
N ASP A 404 16.65 -6.09 15.87
CA ASP A 404 15.43 -6.00 15.07
C ASP A 404 15.23 -7.18 14.12
N LYS A 405 16.29 -7.93 13.83
CA LYS A 405 16.27 -8.99 12.82
C LYS A 405 17.28 -10.09 13.15
N SER A 406 16.93 -11.30 12.76
CA SER A 406 17.85 -12.44 12.73
C SER A 406 18.36 -12.62 11.30
N PRO A 407 19.64 -12.33 10.98
CA PRO A 407 20.18 -12.54 9.63
C PRO A 407 20.07 -13.99 9.19
N ALA A 408 20.01 -14.20 7.87
CA ALA A 408 20.01 -15.57 7.31
C ALA A 408 21.24 -16.36 7.80
N GLY A 409 21.02 -17.61 8.20
CA GLY A 409 22.07 -18.46 8.73
C GLY A 409 22.38 -18.25 10.23
N THR A 410 21.56 -17.47 10.93
CA THR A 410 21.69 -17.31 12.39
C THR A 410 21.11 -18.51 13.13
N SER A 411 21.68 -18.84 14.25
CA SER A 411 21.18 -19.85 15.18
C SER A 411 20.87 -19.23 16.54
N LEU A 412 19.73 -19.58 17.11
CA LEU A 412 19.37 -19.28 18.49
C LEU A 412 19.63 -20.52 19.34
N SER A 413 20.43 -20.39 20.41
CA SER A 413 20.74 -21.47 21.33
C SER A 413 20.45 -21.05 22.78
N PHE A 414 19.75 -21.91 23.51
CA PHE A 414 19.45 -21.64 24.94
C PHE A 414 19.22 -22.93 25.72
N TRP A 415 19.36 -22.86 27.03
CA TRP A 415 18.95 -23.89 27.93
C TRP A 415 17.57 -23.58 28.51
N VAL A 416 16.69 -24.58 28.51
CA VAL A 416 15.38 -24.46 29.13
C VAL A 416 15.16 -25.58 30.15
N LYS A 417 14.71 -25.22 31.34
CA LYS A 417 14.21 -26.20 32.31
C LYS A 417 12.74 -26.41 32.10
N LYS A 418 12.35 -27.65 31.72
CA LYS A 418 10.96 -28.01 31.53
C LYS A 418 10.17 -27.88 32.82
N GLY A 419 9.18 -27.00 32.81
CA GLY A 419 8.19 -26.90 33.88
C GLY A 419 7.10 -27.97 33.78
N SER A 420 6.19 -28.00 34.73
CA SER A 420 5.04 -28.93 34.75
C SER A 420 3.97 -28.60 33.71
N ARG A 421 4.04 -27.44 32.99
CA ARG A 421 3.15 -27.05 31.93
C ARG A 421 3.84 -27.16 30.57
N ARG A 422 3.07 -27.57 29.52
CA ARG A 422 3.56 -27.62 28.16
C ARG A 422 3.94 -26.21 27.71
N ILE A 423 5.15 -26.06 27.17
CA ILE A 423 5.52 -24.91 26.35
C ILE A 423 4.86 -25.15 25.00
N LEU A 424 3.98 -24.27 24.58
CA LEU A 424 3.38 -24.27 23.23
C LEU A 424 4.33 -23.63 22.24
#